data_5fb9f59f7d91349cf228f8d50fdead5c
#
_entry.id   5fb9f59f7d91349cf228f8d50fdead5c
#
_cell.length_a   1.000
_cell.length_b   1.000
_cell.length_c   1.000
_cell.angle_alpha   90.00
_cell.angle_beta   90.00
_cell.angle_gamma   90.00
#
_symmetry.space_group_name_H-M   'P 1'
#
loop_
_entity.id
_entity.type
_entity.pdbx_description
1 polymer ?
#
loop_
_entity_poly.entity_id
_entity_poly.type
_entity_poly.pdbx_seq_one_letter_code
_entity_poly.pdbx_strand_id
1 'polypeptide(L)'
;LPNDFFAQAVVVTKGLKPRERVKARLEQALASDFPSVVGRIYPLELGPPVGWPLQYRVSGVEPDEVRAIAFKLAEVLGSAPGARNVNYNWMEPSRTVRIQVDQDQARLLGLSSQDLALSLNSVVSGITATQMRSGIYLVDVLVRASAEQRMSLATIRTLQVPLPSGRTVPLSQIASVAYGQEYPIVWRRDRRSTVTVQADTAPGMQAATVVQELAPKLTALNASLPSGYHVELGGTVEESKKAQTSVAAVLPLMLILTLTVLMIQLQSFSRLFLVLSVAPLGLLGVVAALLLSDKPLGFVALLGVLALTGMIARNSVILIDQVEKEKAQGRNTWDAVVEASAHRFRPILLTASAAILGMIPIAPTIFWGPMAYAIMGGLAVATLLTLVFLPALYVTWFQIKRPLSGEDEPLARARLVQASEDVGAPGEGLQADD
;
A
#
# COMPACT_ATOMS: atom_id res chain seq x y z
N LEU A 1 15.49 -18.00 -6.88
CA LEU A 1 16.83 -18.62 -6.97
C LEU A 1 16.98 -19.55 -5.77
N PRO A 2 17.31 -20.83 -5.96
CA PRO A 2 17.67 -21.70 -4.85
C PRO A 2 18.99 -21.18 -4.26
N ASN A 3 18.96 -20.77 -3.01
CA ASN A 3 20.12 -20.30 -2.27
C ASN A 3 20.23 -21.10 -0.97
N ASP A 4 21.42 -21.58 -0.67
CA ASP A 4 21.69 -22.36 0.56
C ASP A 4 21.48 -21.58 1.84
N PHE A 5 21.36 -20.24 1.75
CA PHE A 5 21.16 -19.34 2.88
C PHE A 5 19.74 -18.76 2.99
N PHE A 6 18.80 -19.20 2.14
CA PHE A 6 17.40 -18.73 2.18
C PHE A 6 16.43 -19.93 2.15
N ALA A 7 15.51 -19.95 3.08
CA ALA A 7 14.41 -20.90 3.12
C ALA A 7 13.08 -20.21 3.41
N GLN A 8 12.03 -20.72 2.83
CA GLN A 8 10.66 -20.24 3.06
C GLN A 8 9.72 -21.43 3.22
N ALA A 9 8.81 -21.34 4.19
CA ALA A 9 7.77 -22.33 4.40
C ALA A 9 6.41 -21.64 4.55
N VAL A 10 5.37 -22.25 3.98
CA VAL A 10 3.98 -21.80 4.14
C VAL A 10 3.27 -22.75 5.11
N VAL A 11 2.83 -22.20 6.24
CA VAL A 11 2.09 -22.95 7.26
C VAL A 11 0.60 -22.61 7.16
N VAL A 12 -0.21 -23.59 6.78
CA VAL A 12 -1.67 -23.44 6.68
C VAL A 12 -2.31 -23.89 8.01
N THR A 13 -3.11 -23.01 8.58
CA THR A 13 -3.80 -23.26 9.86
C THR A 13 -5.32 -23.39 9.66
N LYS A 14 -6.02 -24.05 10.60
CA LYS A 14 -7.47 -24.27 10.55
C LYS A 14 -8.32 -23.01 10.87
N GLY A 15 -7.75 -21.81 10.81
CA GLY A 15 -8.47 -20.54 11.04
C GLY A 15 -7.60 -19.47 11.70
N LEU A 16 -8.18 -18.30 11.95
CA LEU A 16 -7.46 -17.12 12.44
C LEU A 16 -6.90 -17.30 13.87
N LYS A 17 -7.70 -17.78 14.82
CA LYS A 17 -7.24 -17.99 16.21
C LYS A 17 -6.10 -19.01 16.33
N PRO A 18 -6.13 -20.19 15.66
CA PRO A 18 -4.98 -21.07 15.57
C PRO A 18 -3.77 -20.42 14.91
N ARG A 19 -3.96 -19.60 13.90
CA ARG A 19 -2.88 -18.89 13.20
C ARG A 19 -2.08 -18.00 14.17
N GLU A 20 -2.75 -17.16 14.95
CA GLU A 20 -2.08 -16.26 15.90
C GLU A 20 -1.29 -17.04 16.96
N ARG A 21 -1.83 -18.17 17.46
CA ARG A 21 -1.11 -19.03 18.40
C ARG A 21 0.13 -19.67 17.80
N VAL A 22 0.02 -20.17 16.56
CA VAL A 22 1.17 -20.76 15.83
C VAL A 22 2.21 -19.69 15.55
N LYS A 23 1.79 -18.50 15.12
CA LYS A 23 2.68 -17.35 14.88
C LYS A 23 3.49 -17.02 16.13
N ALA A 24 2.84 -16.80 17.27
CA ALA A 24 3.52 -16.46 18.52
C ALA A 24 4.50 -17.57 18.97
N ARG A 25 4.13 -18.84 18.83
CA ARG A 25 5.01 -19.96 19.17
C ARG A 25 6.24 -20.03 18.26
N LEU A 26 6.06 -19.80 16.95
CA LEU A 26 7.18 -19.81 16.01
C LEU A 26 8.09 -18.59 16.21
N GLU A 27 7.54 -17.41 16.49
CA GLU A 27 8.33 -16.22 16.83
C GLU A 27 9.19 -16.45 18.07
N GLN A 28 8.62 -17.09 19.11
CA GLN A 28 9.35 -17.46 20.31
C GLN A 28 10.45 -18.48 19.99
N ALA A 29 10.16 -19.54 19.24
CA ALA A 29 11.13 -20.57 18.89
C ALA A 29 12.29 -19.98 18.04
N LEU A 30 12.00 -19.08 17.09
CA LEU A 30 13.05 -18.40 16.32
C LEU A 30 13.95 -17.54 17.22
N ALA A 31 13.38 -16.85 18.20
CA ALA A 31 14.15 -16.00 19.10
C ALA A 31 15.02 -16.83 20.10
N SER A 32 14.51 -17.99 20.59
CA SER A 32 15.22 -18.80 21.61
C SER A 32 16.18 -19.81 20.99
N ASP A 33 15.72 -20.54 19.95
CA ASP A 33 16.41 -21.73 19.47
C ASP A 33 17.31 -21.42 18.25
N PHE A 34 17.02 -20.32 17.54
CA PHE A 34 17.72 -19.95 16.31
C PHE A 34 18.17 -18.47 16.26
N PRO A 35 18.95 -18.01 17.26
CA PRO A 35 19.34 -16.59 17.35
C PRO A 35 20.25 -16.11 16.21
N SER A 36 20.90 -17.03 15.49
CA SER A 36 21.76 -16.72 14.33
C SER A 36 20.99 -16.57 13.01
N VAL A 37 19.67 -16.85 13.01
CA VAL A 37 18.84 -16.81 11.80
C VAL A 37 17.99 -15.54 11.82
N VAL A 38 18.01 -14.80 10.71
CA VAL A 38 17.05 -13.71 10.49
C VAL A 38 15.72 -14.33 10.07
N GLY A 39 14.88 -14.64 11.08
CA GLY A 39 13.58 -15.26 10.87
C GLY A 39 12.45 -14.22 10.87
N ARG A 40 11.48 -14.39 9.97
CA ARG A 40 10.28 -13.57 9.89
C ARG A 40 9.04 -14.42 9.73
N ILE A 41 8.06 -14.20 10.59
CA ILE A 41 6.77 -14.89 10.55
C ILE A 41 5.67 -13.86 10.30
N TYR A 42 5.04 -13.95 9.16
CA TYR A 42 3.99 -13.02 8.77
C TYR A 42 2.86 -13.73 8.02
N PRO A 43 1.63 -13.22 8.06
CA PRO A 43 0.55 -13.77 7.24
C PRO A 43 0.85 -13.48 5.75
N LEU A 44 0.38 -14.37 4.87
CA LEU A 44 0.47 -14.11 3.43
C LEU A 44 -0.20 -12.77 3.10
N GLU A 45 0.50 -11.93 2.38
CA GLU A 45 0.02 -10.62 1.97
C GLU A 45 -1.05 -10.77 0.89
N LEU A 46 -2.19 -10.10 1.10
CA LEU A 46 -3.27 -9.98 0.11
C LEU A 46 -3.10 -8.62 -0.55
N GLY A 47 -2.45 -8.57 -1.70
CA GLY A 47 -2.15 -7.33 -2.42
C GLY A 47 -0.77 -7.37 -3.05
N PRO A 48 -0.24 -6.23 -3.54
CA PRO A 48 1.12 -6.18 -4.06
C PRO A 48 2.11 -6.63 -2.97
N PRO A 49 2.98 -7.60 -3.25
CA PRO A 49 3.94 -8.09 -2.28
C PRO A 49 4.98 -7.00 -2.00
N VAL A 50 4.90 -6.37 -0.85
CA VAL A 50 5.84 -5.32 -0.44
C VAL A 50 7.04 -5.91 0.29
N GLY A 51 6.87 -7.10 0.86
CA GLY A 51 7.88 -7.75 1.69
C GLY A 51 8.02 -7.06 3.05
N TRP A 52 9.19 -6.53 3.37
CA TRP A 52 9.41 -5.81 4.63
C TRP A 52 8.73 -4.43 4.59
N PRO A 53 7.96 -4.04 5.62
CA PRO A 53 7.22 -2.77 5.61
C PRO A 53 8.13 -1.54 5.62
N LEU A 54 9.24 -1.60 6.34
CA LEU A 54 10.27 -0.56 6.35
C LEU A 54 11.43 -1.00 5.47
N GLN A 55 11.75 -0.22 4.46
CA GLN A 55 12.88 -0.45 3.57
C GLN A 55 13.56 0.86 3.24
N TYR A 56 14.89 0.85 3.29
CA TYR A 56 15.73 1.94 2.83
C TYR A 56 16.84 1.37 1.97
N ARG A 57 17.02 1.93 0.80
CA ARG A 57 18.00 1.47 -0.19
C ARG A 57 19.19 2.39 -0.19
N VAL A 58 20.34 1.84 0.13
CA VAL A 58 21.62 2.52 0.02
C VAL A 58 22.23 2.16 -1.31
N SER A 59 22.43 3.12 -2.18
CA SER A 59 22.99 2.90 -3.52
C SER A 59 24.29 3.68 -3.73
N GLY A 60 25.25 3.06 -4.42
CA GLY A 60 26.55 3.67 -4.69
C GLY A 60 27.40 2.87 -5.65
N VAL A 61 28.64 3.35 -5.86
CA VAL A 61 29.57 2.74 -6.81
C VAL A 61 30.29 1.56 -6.20
N GLU A 62 30.91 1.74 -5.03
CA GLU A 62 31.72 0.72 -4.37
C GLU A 62 30.88 -0.11 -3.39
N PRO A 63 30.83 -1.46 -3.55
CA PRO A 63 30.02 -2.34 -2.71
C PRO A 63 30.34 -2.25 -1.22
N ASP A 64 31.61 -2.13 -0.87
CA ASP A 64 32.06 -2.10 0.53
C ASP A 64 31.63 -0.79 1.22
N GLU A 65 31.72 0.34 0.53
CA GLU A 65 31.24 1.62 1.05
C GLU A 65 29.71 1.66 1.17
N VAL A 66 28.99 1.10 0.17
CA VAL A 66 27.54 0.95 0.25
C VAL A 66 27.14 0.15 1.50
N ARG A 67 27.88 -0.91 1.81
CA ARG A 67 27.65 -1.72 3.00
C ARG A 67 27.98 -0.95 4.30
N ALA A 68 29.07 -0.22 4.34
CA ALA A 68 29.44 0.60 5.48
C ALA A 68 28.37 1.68 5.80
N ILE A 69 27.83 2.31 4.76
CA ILE A 69 26.71 3.25 4.89
C ILE A 69 25.43 2.51 5.36
N ALA A 70 25.17 1.30 4.84
CA ALA A 70 24.03 0.51 5.26
C ALA A 70 24.09 0.14 6.76
N PHE A 71 25.27 -0.11 7.33
CA PHE A 71 25.42 -0.33 8.77
C PHE A 71 25.05 0.93 9.57
N LYS A 72 25.53 2.09 9.18
CA LYS A 72 25.15 3.38 9.82
C LYS A 72 23.65 3.62 9.74
N LEU A 73 23.05 3.32 8.59
CA LEU A 73 21.61 3.42 8.40
C LEU A 73 20.84 2.44 9.29
N ALA A 74 21.33 1.21 9.46
CA ALA A 74 20.72 0.22 10.33
C ALA A 74 20.73 0.65 11.81
N GLU A 75 21.80 1.31 12.28
CA GLU A 75 21.85 1.91 13.61
C GLU A 75 20.77 2.99 13.77
N VAL A 76 20.62 3.87 12.77
CA VAL A 76 19.58 4.90 12.75
C VAL A 76 18.20 4.26 12.78
N LEU A 77 17.95 3.22 11.98
CA LEU A 77 16.68 2.51 11.93
C LEU A 77 16.40 1.77 13.25
N GLY A 78 17.41 1.12 13.82
CA GLY A 78 17.31 0.42 15.11
C GLY A 78 17.09 1.34 16.31
N SER A 79 17.40 2.65 16.18
CA SER A 79 17.12 3.66 17.22
C SER A 79 15.63 4.05 17.30
N ALA A 80 14.80 3.66 16.33
CA ALA A 80 13.37 3.94 16.35
C ALA A 80 12.62 2.87 17.14
N PRO A 81 11.81 3.24 18.14
CA PRO A 81 11.03 2.28 18.94
C PRO A 81 10.05 1.44 18.11
N GLY A 82 9.65 1.99 16.97
CA GLY A 82 8.73 1.33 16.02
C GLY A 82 9.38 0.37 15.05
N ALA A 83 10.71 0.26 14.98
CA ALA A 83 11.42 -0.65 14.10
C ALA A 83 11.84 -1.93 14.84
N ARG A 84 11.65 -3.09 14.21
CA ARG A 84 12.04 -4.41 14.73
C ARG A 84 12.70 -5.23 13.65
N ASN A 85 13.54 -6.18 14.04
CA ASN A 85 14.19 -7.13 13.12
C ASN A 85 14.95 -6.41 11.99
N VAL A 86 15.74 -5.39 12.34
CA VAL A 86 16.55 -4.66 11.36
C VAL A 86 17.58 -5.61 10.76
N ASN A 87 17.55 -5.73 9.43
CA ASN A 87 18.43 -6.63 8.69
C ASN A 87 18.71 -6.09 7.28
N TYR A 88 19.48 -6.85 6.51
CA TYR A 88 19.95 -6.47 5.18
C TYR A 88 19.52 -7.52 4.16
N ASN A 89 19.34 -7.09 2.91
CA ASN A 89 19.12 -8.03 1.80
C ASN A 89 20.44 -8.60 1.24
N TRP A 90 21.60 -8.10 1.68
CA TRP A 90 22.91 -8.70 1.40
C TRP A 90 23.31 -9.60 2.55
N MET A 91 23.78 -10.79 2.23
CA MET A 91 24.35 -11.73 3.19
C MET A 91 25.77 -11.33 3.56
N GLU A 92 26.27 -11.86 4.68
CA GLU A 92 27.66 -11.72 5.08
C GLU A 92 28.59 -12.32 4.01
N PRO A 93 29.80 -11.77 3.84
CA PRO A 93 30.78 -12.35 2.95
C PRO A 93 31.06 -13.80 3.32
N SER A 94 30.86 -14.69 2.37
CA SER A 94 31.15 -16.11 2.56
C SER A 94 32.61 -16.41 2.22
N ARG A 95 33.14 -17.43 2.88
CA ARG A 95 34.47 -17.93 2.54
C ARG A 95 34.45 -18.58 1.16
N THR A 96 35.36 -18.15 0.33
CA THR A 96 35.57 -18.70 -1.01
C THR A 96 36.98 -19.23 -1.14
N VAL A 97 37.16 -20.22 -2.01
CA VAL A 97 38.49 -20.68 -2.44
C VAL A 97 38.78 -20.02 -3.77
N ARG A 98 39.73 -19.11 -3.79
CA ARG A 98 40.16 -18.42 -5.00
C ARG A 98 41.30 -19.20 -5.65
N ILE A 99 41.10 -19.60 -6.90
CA ILE A 99 42.08 -20.30 -7.72
C ILE A 99 42.56 -19.32 -8.77
N GLN A 100 43.81 -18.90 -8.65
CA GLN A 100 44.42 -18.01 -9.61
C GLN A 100 45.34 -18.79 -10.53
N VAL A 101 44.94 -18.93 -11.79
CA VAL A 101 45.63 -19.74 -12.81
C VAL A 101 46.84 -18.96 -13.32
N ASP A 102 47.97 -19.64 -13.36
CA ASP A 102 49.13 -19.20 -14.12
C ASP A 102 48.89 -19.52 -15.62
N GLN A 103 48.54 -18.49 -16.38
CA GLN A 103 48.15 -18.60 -17.74
C GLN A 103 49.28 -19.08 -18.67
N ASP A 104 50.51 -18.76 -18.32
CA ASP A 104 51.66 -19.15 -19.12
C ASP A 104 51.98 -20.64 -18.94
N GLN A 105 51.94 -21.11 -17.70
CA GLN A 105 52.09 -22.56 -17.41
C GLN A 105 50.92 -23.38 -18.00
N ALA A 106 49.69 -22.89 -17.87
CA ALA A 106 48.54 -23.58 -18.44
C ALA A 106 48.64 -23.69 -19.95
N ARG A 107 49.04 -22.66 -20.67
CA ARG A 107 49.28 -22.71 -22.15
C ARG A 107 50.39 -23.66 -22.55
N LEU A 108 51.50 -23.67 -21.84
CA LEU A 108 52.63 -24.63 -22.11
C LEU A 108 52.14 -26.07 -21.99
N LEU A 109 51.20 -26.37 -21.14
CA LEU A 109 50.62 -27.68 -20.92
C LEU A 109 49.38 -27.96 -21.80
N GLY A 110 49.00 -27.00 -22.65
CA GLY A 110 47.85 -27.16 -23.57
C GLY A 110 46.48 -27.07 -22.86
N LEU A 111 46.44 -26.52 -21.62
CA LEU A 111 45.21 -26.38 -20.86
C LEU A 111 44.54 -25.02 -21.13
N SER A 112 43.27 -25.04 -21.46
CA SER A 112 42.46 -23.84 -21.45
C SER A 112 41.87 -23.57 -20.04
N SER A 113 41.52 -22.32 -19.77
CA SER A 113 40.83 -21.96 -18.52
C SER A 113 39.47 -22.67 -18.40
N GLN A 114 38.82 -22.98 -19.53
CA GLN A 114 37.57 -23.73 -19.58
C GLN A 114 37.74 -25.17 -19.13
N ASP A 115 38.79 -25.86 -19.65
CA ASP A 115 39.07 -27.27 -19.31
C ASP A 115 39.39 -27.41 -17.82
N LEU A 116 40.16 -26.45 -17.28
CA LEU A 116 40.45 -26.38 -15.86
C LEU A 116 39.19 -26.14 -15.03
N ALA A 117 38.33 -25.22 -15.45
CA ALA A 117 37.06 -24.92 -14.75
C ALA A 117 36.13 -26.13 -14.75
N LEU A 118 36.03 -26.86 -15.89
CA LEU A 118 35.22 -28.08 -15.98
C LEU A 118 35.79 -29.20 -15.09
N SER A 119 37.09 -29.36 -15.05
CA SER A 119 37.77 -30.35 -14.20
C SER A 119 37.51 -30.04 -12.71
N LEU A 120 37.67 -28.80 -12.30
CA LEU A 120 37.40 -28.36 -10.93
C LEU A 120 35.91 -28.50 -10.56
N ASN A 121 35.02 -28.12 -11.48
CA ASN A 121 33.58 -28.23 -11.27
C ASN A 121 33.15 -29.69 -11.10
N SER A 122 33.73 -30.63 -11.89
CA SER A 122 33.43 -32.03 -11.77
C SER A 122 33.76 -32.61 -10.39
N VAL A 123 34.84 -32.15 -9.80
CA VAL A 123 35.30 -32.59 -8.47
C VAL A 123 34.52 -31.92 -7.33
N VAL A 124 34.33 -30.61 -7.38
CA VAL A 124 33.75 -29.81 -6.28
C VAL A 124 32.22 -29.88 -6.31
N SER A 125 31.60 -29.48 -7.43
CA SER A 125 30.15 -29.42 -7.58
C SER A 125 29.55 -30.72 -8.06
N GLY A 126 30.30 -31.45 -8.92
CA GLY A 126 29.89 -32.65 -9.59
C GLY A 126 29.34 -32.38 -10.99
N ILE A 127 29.24 -33.47 -11.74
CA ILE A 127 28.64 -33.52 -13.08
C ILE A 127 27.47 -34.48 -13.07
N THR A 128 26.41 -34.15 -13.80
CA THR A 128 25.29 -35.05 -14.02
C THR A 128 25.73 -36.15 -15.00
N ALA A 129 25.93 -37.37 -14.50
CA ALA A 129 26.33 -38.50 -15.30
C ALA A 129 25.17 -39.08 -16.14
N THR A 130 23.96 -39.08 -15.55
CA THR A 130 22.74 -39.53 -16.20
C THR A 130 21.53 -39.05 -15.44
N GLN A 131 20.35 -39.26 -16.02
CA GLN A 131 19.08 -38.97 -15.36
C GLN A 131 18.23 -40.21 -15.23
N MET A 132 17.63 -40.41 -14.06
CA MET A 132 16.67 -41.50 -13.83
C MET A 132 15.26 -40.95 -13.72
N ARG A 133 14.28 -41.59 -14.30
CA ARG A 133 12.89 -41.26 -14.17
C ARG A 133 12.30 -41.90 -12.90
N SER A 134 11.80 -41.08 -11.97
CA SER A 134 11.10 -41.56 -10.79
C SER A 134 9.68 -40.96 -10.79
N GLY A 135 8.69 -41.70 -11.25
CA GLY A 135 7.34 -41.22 -11.46
C GLY A 135 7.26 -40.09 -12.49
N ILE A 136 6.85 -38.92 -12.09
CA ILE A 136 6.79 -37.71 -12.93
C ILE A 136 8.09 -36.88 -12.93
N TYR A 137 9.06 -37.22 -12.07
CA TYR A 137 10.31 -36.48 -11.90
C TYR A 137 11.45 -37.11 -12.67
N LEU A 138 12.30 -36.26 -13.27
CA LEU A 138 13.63 -36.62 -13.74
C LEU A 138 14.61 -36.31 -12.60
N VAL A 139 15.28 -37.31 -12.11
CA VAL A 139 16.25 -37.22 -11.01
C VAL A 139 17.66 -37.34 -11.58
N ASP A 140 18.46 -36.30 -11.37
CA ASP A 140 19.86 -36.28 -11.80
C ASP A 140 20.71 -37.25 -10.96
N VAL A 141 21.51 -38.06 -11.62
CA VAL A 141 22.55 -38.86 -10.98
C VAL A 141 23.84 -38.05 -11.04
N LEU A 142 24.21 -37.47 -9.90
CA LEU A 142 25.36 -36.58 -9.78
C LEU A 142 26.60 -37.37 -9.32
N VAL A 143 27.69 -37.28 -10.09
CA VAL A 143 29.00 -37.82 -9.71
C VAL A 143 29.90 -36.69 -9.27
N ARG A 144 30.45 -36.77 -8.05
CA ARG A 144 31.39 -35.80 -7.49
C ARG A 144 32.36 -36.47 -6.53
N ALA A 145 33.45 -35.78 -6.16
CA ALA A 145 34.39 -36.24 -5.15
C ALA A 145 33.71 -36.38 -3.75
N SER A 146 34.28 -37.20 -2.86
CA SER A 146 33.81 -37.34 -1.50
C SER A 146 33.91 -36.00 -0.75
N ALA A 147 33.11 -35.83 0.34
CA ALA A 147 33.12 -34.61 1.13
C ALA A 147 34.53 -34.27 1.66
N GLU A 148 35.25 -35.28 2.12
CA GLU A 148 36.62 -35.13 2.66
C GLU A 148 37.59 -34.59 1.60
N GLN A 149 37.48 -35.05 0.38
CA GLN A 149 38.36 -34.65 -0.73
C GLN A 149 38.11 -33.21 -1.20
N ARG A 150 36.87 -32.74 -1.17
CA ARG A 150 36.49 -31.42 -1.69
C ARG A 150 36.50 -30.30 -0.64
N MET A 151 36.50 -30.64 0.66
CA MET A 151 36.45 -29.64 1.76
C MET A 151 37.83 -29.22 2.23
N SER A 152 38.92 -29.87 1.81
CA SER A 152 40.28 -29.55 2.22
C SER A 152 41.02 -28.76 1.18
N LEU A 153 41.59 -27.57 1.57
CA LEU A 153 42.42 -26.77 0.69
C LEU A 153 43.68 -27.53 0.26
N ALA A 154 44.24 -28.35 1.16
CA ALA A 154 45.41 -29.19 0.84
C ALA A 154 45.07 -30.20 -0.26
N THR A 155 43.93 -30.83 -0.17
CA THR A 155 43.47 -31.79 -1.21
C THR A 155 43.19 -31.11 -2.56
N ILE A 156 42.60 -29.90 -2.55
CA ILE A 156 42.41 -29.11 -3.78
C ILE A 156 43.73 -28.73 -4.43
N ARG A 157 44.74 -28.35 -3.67
CA ARG A 157 46.09 -28.04 -4.20
C ARG A 157 46.76 -29.22 -4.88
N THR A 158 46.55 -30.43 -4.38
CA THR A 158 47.15 -31.69 -4.94
C THR A 158 46.24 -32.37 -5.95
N LEU A 159 45.05 -31.78 -6.26
CA LEU A 159 44.13 -32.32 -7.23
C LEU A 159 44.82 -32.54 -8.59
N GLN A 160 44.69 -33.74 -9.15
CA GLN A 160 45.24 -34.08 -10.44
C GLN A 160 44.35 -33.56 -11.56
N VAL A 161 44.87 -32.63 -12.34
CA VAL A 161 44.17 -32.06 -13.52
C VAL A 161 44.59 -32.82 -14.76
N PRO A 162 43.65 -33.40 -15.51
CA PRO A 162 43.99 -34.12 -16.74
C PRO A 162 44.41 -33.13 -17.83
N LEU A 163 45.47 -33.50 -18.55
CA LEU A 163 45.97 -32.77 -19.72
C LEU A 163 45.43 -33.36 -21.01
N PRO A 164 45.31 -32.56 -22.09
CA PRO A 164 44.97 -33.10 -23.42
C PRO A 164 45.90 -34.21 -23.92
N SER A 165 47.15 -34.25 -23.42
CA SER A 165 48.11 -35.31 -23.71
C SER A 165 47.84 -36.66 -23.03
N GLY A 166 46.79 -36.77 -22.21
CA GLY A 166 46.48 -37.96 -21.40
C GLY A 166 47.26 -38.06 -20.08
N ARG A 167 48.16 -37.14 -19.80
CA ARG A 167 48.92 -37.07 -18.51
C ARG A 167 48.14 -36.25 -17.52
N THR A 168 48.49 -36.30 -16.24
CA THR A 168 47.92 -35.44 -15.17
C THR A 168 48.97 -34.61 -14.52
N VAL A 169 48.60 -33.41 -14.03
CA VAL A 169 49.47 -32.55 -13.24
C VAL A 169 48.74 -32.07 -11.98
N PRO A 170 49.41 -31.87 -10.84
CA PRO A 170 48.78 -31.32 -9.68
C PRO A 170 48.41 -29.84 -9.91
N LEU A 171 47.23 -29.41 -9.39
CA LEU A 171 46.72 -28.07 -9.54
C LEU A 171 47.74 -27.00 -9.07
N SER A 172 48.50 -27.28 -8.04
CA SER A 172 49.53 -26.40 -7.50
C SER A 172 50.64 -26.03 -8.48
N GLN A 173 50.81 -26.79 -9.58
CA GLN A 173 51.77 -26.55 -10.64
C GLN A 173 51.29 -25.48 -11.64
N ILE A 174 49.97 -25.29 -11.77
CA ILE A 174 49.36 -24.45 -12.77
C ILE A 174 48.48 -23.32 -12.14
N ALA A 175 48.26 -23.35 -10.83
CA ALA A 175 47.48 -22.35 -10.13
C ALA A 175 47.90 -22.18 -8.67
N SER A 176 47.72 -21.00 -8.15
CA SER A 176 47.79 -20.71 -6.72
C SER A 176 46.36 -20.80 -6.13
N VAL A 177 46.25 -21.35 -4.92
CA VAL A 177 45.01 -21.57 -4.23
C VAL A 177 45.03 -20.88 -2.88
N ALA A 178 44.11 -19.96 -2.64
CA ALA A 178 44.03 -19.16 -1.40
C ALA A 178 42.57 -19.06 -0.94
N TYR A 179 42.37 -18.83 0.36
CA TYR A 179 41.07 -18.44 0.88
C TYR A 179 40.83 -16.98 0.53
N GLY A 180 39.58 -16.68 0.16
CA GLY A 180 39.04 -15.35 -0.04
C GLY A 180 37.73 -15.16 0.71
N GLN A 181 37.20 -13.98 0.58
CA GLN A 181 35.82 -13.65 1.00
C GLN A 181 35.13 -12.94 -0.15
N GLU A 182 33.90 -13.32 -0.43
CA GLU A 182 33.07 -12.69 -1.46
C GLU A 182 31.63 -12.60 -1.00
N TYR A 183 30.93 -11.56 -1.44
CA TYR A 183 29.51 -11.46 -1.20
C TYR A 183 28.77 -12.52 -2.03
N PRO A 184 27.94 -13.38 -1.41
CA PRO A 184 27.17 -14.40 -2.14
C PRO A 184 26.25 -13.80 -3.19
N ILE A 185 25.68 -12.63 -2.88
CA ILE A 185 24.80 -11.85 -3.76
C ILE A 185 25.14 -10.37 -3.62
N VAL A 186 25.28 -9.69 -4.75
CA VAL A 186 25.34 -8.24 -4.86
C VAL A 186 24.13 -7.78 -5.67
N TRP A 187 23.17 -7.18 -4.99
CA TRP A 187 22.01 -6.58 -5.66
C TRP A 187 22.42 -5.26 -6.31
N ARG A 188 21.89 -5.00 -7.50
CA ARG A 188 22.09 -3.75 -8.22
C ARG A 188 20.76 -3.18 -8.65
N ARG A 189 20.63 -1.86 -8.48
CA ARG A 189 19.51 -1.05 -8.98
C ARG A 189 20.08 0.06 -9.85
N ASP A 190 19.53 0.22 -11.05
CA ASP A 190 20.02 1.21 -12.02
C ASP A 190 21.54 1.10 -12.25
N ARG A 191 22.03 -0.15 -12.32
CA ARG A 191 23.45 -0.54 -12.50
C ARG A 191 24.38 -0.21 -11.33
N ARG A 192 23.88 0.37 -10.22
CA ARG A 192 24.64 0.66 -9.01
C ARG A 192 24.46 -0.43 -7.96
N SER A 193 25.51 -0.71 -7.21
CA SER A 193 25.41 -1.61 -6.05
C SER A 193 24.44 -1.03 -5.04
N THR A 194 23.48 -1.84 -4.58
CA THR A 194 22.40 -1.36 -3.72
C THR A 194 22.11 -2.36 -2.61
N VAL A 195 22.33 -1.94 -1.36
CA VAL A 195 21.92 -2.67 -0.16
C VAL A 195 20.58 -2.12 0.32
N THR A 196 19.63 -3.00 0.57
CA THR A 196 18.39 -2.63 1.24
C THR A 196 18.48 -2.97 2.73
N VAL A 197 18.45 -1.94 3.56
CA VAL A 197 18.22 -2.08 5.00
C VAL A 197 16.73 -2.18 5.22
N GLN A 198 16.28 -3.21 5.89
CA GLN A 198 14.88 -3.55 6.01
C GLN A 198 14.51 -3.90 7.45
N ALA A 199 13.25 -3.63 7.82
CA ALA A 199 12.75 -3.94 9.16
C ALA A 199 11.25 -4.17 9.16
N ASP A 200 10.77 -4.87 10.18
CA ASP A 200 9.35 -4.92 10.53
C ASP A 200 8.96 -3.71 11.39
N THR A 201 7.67 -3.40 11.42
CA THR A 201 7.11 -2.43 12.36
C THR A 201 6.72 -3.11 13.68
N ALA A 202 6.79 -2.37 14.79
CA ALA A 202 6.24 -2.84 16.05
C ALA A 202 4.71 -3.09 15.90
N PRO A 203 4.13 -4.04 16.64
CA PRO A 203 2.70 -4.33 16.59
C PRO A 203 1.86 -3.08 16.81
N GLY A 204 0.87 -2.85 15.94
CA GLY A 204 0.00 -1.67 15.98
C GLY A 204 0.61 -0.39 15.39
N MET A 205 1.90 -0.35 15.02
CA MET A 205 2.50 0.83 14.41
C MET A 205 2.45 0.77 12.87
N GLN A 206 2.15 1.92 12.27
CA GLN A 206 2.16 2.07 10.82
C GLN A 206 3.57 2.39 10.31
N ALA A 207 3.98 1.79 9.19
CA ALA A 207 5.28 2.08 8.58
C ALA A 207 5.48 3.57 8.28
N ALA A 208 4.42 4.27 7.87
CA ALA A 208 4.45 5.70 7.60
C ALA A 208 4.82 6.54 8.84
N THR A 209 4.33 6.18 10.03
CA THR A 209 4.65 6.86 11.29
C THR A 209 6.13 6.71 11.62
N VAL A 210 6.67 5.48 11.53
CA VAL A 210 8.10 5.22 11.78
C VAL A 210 8.99 5.96 10.78
N VAL A 211 8.60 5.98 9.50
CA VAL A 211 9.32 6.72 8.45
C VAL A 211 9.32 8.23 8.75
N GLN A 212 8.19 8.78 9.21
CA GLN A 212 8.10 10.20 9.55
C GLN A 212 8.98 10.56 10.76
N GLU A 213 9.03 9.73 11.78
CA GLU A 213 9.91 9.90 12.94
C GLU A 213 11.40 9.86 12.57
N LEU A 214 11.75 9.00 11.60
CA LEU A 214 13.12 8.85 11.14
C LEU A 214 13.56 9.90 10.11
N ALA A 215 12.62 10.62 9.48
CA ALA A 215 12.91 11.55 8.39
C ALA A 215 14.02 12.58 8.70
N PRO A 216 14.06 13.25 9.88
CA PRO A 216 15.13 14.20 10.18
C PRO A 216 16.50 13.54 10.29
N LYS A 217 16.57 12.34 10.90
CA LYS A 217 17.84 11.58 11.02
C LYS A 217 18.35 11.11 9.68
N LEU A 218 17.45 10.69 8.80
CA LEU A 218 17.76 10.24 7.44
C LEU A 218 18.22 11.39 6.54
N THR A 219 17.62 12.56 6.70
CA THR A 219 18.06 13.77 5.98
C THR A 219 19.48 14.15 6.40
N ALA A 220 19.78 14.13 7.69
CA ALA A 220 21.11 14.38 8.21
C ALA A 220 22.13 13.34 7.72
N LEU A 221 21.77 12.06 7.73
CA LEU A 221 22.61 10.98 7.19
C LEU A 221 22.90 11.23 5.70
N ASN A 222 21.88 11.46 4.88
CA ASN A 222 22.05 11.71 3.45
C ASN A 222 22.95 12.92 3.16
N ALA A 223 22.84 13.99 3.95
CA ALA A 223 23.71 15.16 3.81
C ALA A 223 25.19 14.88 4.13
N SER A 224 25.46 13.85 4.92
CA SER A 224 26.83 13.44 5.29
C SER A 224 27.46 12.43 4.33
N LEU A 225 26.72 11.93 3.34
CA LEU A 225 27.21 10.90 2.43
C LEU A 225 28.18 11.48 1.38
N PRO A 226 29.18 10.67 0.96
CA PRO A 226 30.05 11.03 -0.15
C PRO A 226 29.27 11.22 -1.46
N SER A 227 29.82 11.99 -2.38
CA SER A 227 29.20 12.17 -3.72
C SER A 227 29.03 10.82 -4.43
N GLY A 228 27.87 10.59 -5.01
CA GLY A 228 27.54 9.35 -5.71
C GLY A 228 26.89 8.27 -4.86
N TYR A 229 26.72 8.51 -3.55
CA TYR A 229 26.00 7.64 -2.63
C TYR A 229 24.73 8.33 -2.15
N HIS A 230 23.64 7.57 -1.99
CA HIS A 230 22.38 8.09 -1.51
C HIS A 230 21.55 7.01 -0.84
N VAL A 231 20.65 7.45 0.05
CA VAL A 231 19.65 6.60 0.71
C VAL A 231 18.27 6.98 0.22
N GLU A 232 17.56 6.02 -0.32
CA GLU A 232 16.17 6.17 -0.80
C GLU A 232 15.20 5.38 0.05
N LEU A 233 14.00 5.93 0.24
CA LEU A 233 12.90 5.24 0.88
C LEU A 233 12.31 4.20 -0.07
N GLY A 234 12.02 3.01 0.46
CA GLY A 234 11.34 1.90 -0.21
C GLY A 234 10.19 1.33 0.60
N GLY A 235 9.79 0.11 0.26
CA GLY A 235 8.79 -0.63 1.02
C GLY A 235 7.37 -0.09 0.91
N THR A 236 6.60 -0.28 1.97
CA THR A 236 5.15 0.06 1.99
C THR A 236 4.87 1.53 1.69
N VAL A 237 5.73 2.43 2.18
CA VAL A 237 5.52 3.88 2.01
C VAL A 237 5.78 4.31 0.57
N GLU A 238 6.81 3.74 -0.09
CA GLU A 238 7.06 3.99 -1.52
C GLU A 238 5.89 3.50 -2.38
N GLU A 239 5.42 2.27 -2.16
CA GLU A 239 4.31 1.71 -2.93
C GLU A 239 2.99 2.46 -2.69
N SER A 240 2.73 2.87 -1.45
CA SER A 240 1.58 3.73 -1.12
C SER A 240 1.67 5.08 -1.84
N LYS A 241 2.85 5.69 -1.88
CA LYS A 241 3.07 6.96 -2.59
C LYS A 241 2.86 6.81 -4.09
N LYS A 242 3.39 5.73 -4.70
CA LYS A 242 3.17 5.44 -6.13
C LYS A 242 1.69 5.27 -6.44
N ALA A 243 0.98 4.48 -5.62
CA ALA A 243 -0.45 4.26 -5.76
C ALA A 243 -1.26 5.56 -5.65
N GLN A 244 -0.96 6.38 -4.63
CA GLN A 244 -1.60 7.70 -4.45
C GLN A 244 -1.32 8.65 -5.63
N THR A 245 -0.08 8.68 -6.13
CA THR A 245 0.30 9.50 -7.30
C THR A 245 -0.47 9.05 -8.54
N SER A 246 -0.61 7.75 -8.77
CA SER A 246 -1.37 7.20 -9.89
C SER A 246 -2.85 7.58 -9.82
N VAL A 247 -3.46 7.51 -8.63
CA VAL A 247 -4.85 7.96 -8.43
C VAL A 247 -4.97 9.46 -8.64
N ALA A 248 -4.05 10.25 -8.08
CA ALA A 248 -4.05 11.70 -8.21
C ALA A 248 -3.93 12.16 -9.68
N ALA A 249 -3.18 11.44 -10.50
CA ALA A 249 -3.05 11.73 -11.93
C ALA A 249 -4.37 11.54 -12.72
N VAL A 250 -5.21 10.60 -12.31
CA VAL A 250 -6.50 10.30 -12.98
C VAL A 250 -7.65 11.13 -12.37
N LEU A 251 -7.49 11.64 -11.15
CA LEU A 251 -8.53 12.38 -10.43
C LEU A 251 -9.11 13.57 -11.20
N PRO A 252 -8.31 14.44 -11.85
CA PRO A 252 -8.84 15.57 -12.60
C PRO A 252 -9.74 15.14 -13.77
N LEU A 253 -9.32 14.12 -14.52
CA LEU A 253 -10.13 13.57 -15.61
C LEU A 253 -11.44 12.98 -15.09
N MET A 254 -11.39 12.23 -14.00
CA MET A 254 -12.56 11.66 -13.34
C MET A 254 -13.54 12.76 -12.91
N LEU A 255 -13.03 13.85 -12.30
CA LEU A 255 -13.85 14.98 -11.89
C LEU A 255 -14.51 15.67 -13.08
N ILE A 256 -13.78 15.95 -14.17
CA ILE A 256 -14.32 16.56 -15.38
C ILE A 256 -15.45 15.70 -15.96
N LEU A 257 -15.22 14.40 -16.11
CA LEU A 257 -16.24 13.47 -16.63
C LEU A 257 -17.47 13.42 -15.71
N THR A 258 -17.26 13.33 -14.40
CA THR A 258 -18.35 13.32 -13.42
C THR A 258 -19.16 14.61 -13.48
N LEU A 259 -18.49 15.77 -13.48
CA LEU A 259 -19.16 17.07 -13.58
C LEU A 259 -19.92 17.22 -14.90
N THR A 260 -19.36 16.73 -16.00
CA THR A 260 -20.00 16.75 -17.33
C THR A 260 -21.29 15.91 -17.32
N VAL A 261 -21.22 14.66 -16.81
CA VAL A 261 -22.39 13.78 -16.72
C VAL A 261 -23.47 14.38 -15.80
N LEU A 262 -23.07 14.90 -14.64
CA LEU A 262 -23.97 15.56 -13.70
C LEU A 262 -24.60 16.80 -14.31
N MET A 263 -23.85 17.60 -15.10
CA MET A 263 -24.38 18.78 -15.76
C MET A 263 -25.38 18.43 -16.87
N ILE A 264 -25.11 17.38 -17.66
CA ILE A 264 -26.07 16.86 -18.65
C ILE A 264 -27.38 16.45 -17.99
N GLN A 265 -27.29 15.78 -16.81
CA GLN A 265 -28.46 15.30 -16.09
C GLN A 265 -29.25 16.42 -15.40
N LEU A 266 -28.57 17.35 -14.73
CA LEU A 266 -29.20 18.37 -13.90
C LEU A 266 -29.59 19.64 -14.65
N GLN A 267 -28.96 19.92 -15.81
CA GLN A 267 -29.18 21.08 -16.67
C GLN A 267 -29.16 22.43 -15.91
N SER A 268 -28.41 22.50 -14.78
CA SER A 268 -28.35 23.68 -13.92
C SER A 268 -27.09 23.68 -13.05
N PHE A 269 -26.32 24.76 -13.10
CA PHE A 269 -25.14 24.94 -12.21
C PHE A 269 -25.50 25.01 -10.72
N SER A 270 -26.61 25.64 -10.37
CA SER A 270 -27.07 25.72 -8.99
C SER A 270 -27.39 24.34 -8.42
N ARG A 271 -28.06 23.49 -9.18
CA ARG A 271 -28.36 22.10 -8.77
C ARG A 271 -27.10 21.25 -8.71
N LEU A 272 -26.19 21.44 -9.65
CA LEU A 272 -24.86 20.77 -9.63
C LEU A 272 -24.11 21.10 -8.35
N PHE A 273 -24.06 22.38 -7.98
CA PHE A 273 -23.41 22.81 -6.73
C PHE A 273 -24.06 22.19 -5.50
N LEU A 274 -25.39 22.12 -5.43
CA LEU A 274 -26.12 21.46 -4.36
C LEU A 274 -25.75 19.98 -4.22
N VAL A 275 -25.66 19.22 -5.32
CA VAL A 275 -25.24 17.82 -5.31
C VAL A 275 -23.81 17.69 -4.78
N LEU A 276 -22.89 18.53 -5.25
CA LEU A 276 -21.50 18.49 -4.85
C LEU A 276 -21.29 18.86 -3.38
N SER A 277 -22.11 19.77 -2.83
CA SER A 277 -21.98 20.19 -1.43
C SER A 277 -22.34 19.09 -0.41
N VAL A 278 -23.08 18.07 -0.84
CA VAL A 278 -23.41 16.91 0.01
C VAL A 278 -22.28 15.87 0.05
N ALA A 279 -21.44 15.80 -1.00
CA ALA A 279 -20.40 14.80 -1.09
C ALA A 279 -19.40 14.80 0.10
N PRO A 280 -18.91 15.96 0.59
CA PRO A 280 -18.01 16.01 1.75
C PRO A 280 -18.64 15.50 3.05
N LEU A 281 -19.97 15.54 3.19
CA LEU A 281 -20.64 15.08 4.40
C LEU A 281 -20.45 13.58 4.65
N GLY A 282 -20.25 12.80 3.60
CA GLY A 282 -19.93 11.39 3.72
C GLY A 282 -18.59 11.12 4.42
N LEU A 283 -17.63 12.05 4.35
CA LEU A 283 -16.35 11.91 5.02
C LEU A 283 -16.47 11.84 6.54
N LEU A 284 -17.48 12.49 7.13
CA LEU A 284 -17.75 12.40 8.57
C LEU A 284 -18.02 10.95 8.97
N GLY A 285 -18.83 10.23 8.19
CA GLY A 285 -19.11 8.81 8.41
C GLY A 285 -17.91 7.92 8.17
N VAL A 286 -17.08 8.23 7.16
CA VAL A 286 -15.83 7.51 6.89
C VAL A 286 -14.88 7.62 8.07
N VAL A 287 -14.61 8.84 8.54
CA VAL A 287 -13.69 9.08 9.65
C VAL A 287 -14.20 8.39 10.93
N ALA A 288 -15.47 8.55 11.26
CA ALA A 288 -16.07 7.89 12.42
C ALA A 288 -15.93 6.35 12.35
N ALA A 289 -16.25 5.75 11.21
CA ALA A 289 -16.18 4.29 11.05
C ALA A 289 -14.75 3.75 11.11
N LEU A 290 -13.79 4.44 10.50
CA LEU A 290 -12.37 4.04 10.54
C LEU A 290 -11.78 4.18 11.95
N LEU A 291 -12.12 5.24 12.68
CA LEU A 291 -11.70 5.42 14.08
C LEU A 291 -12.30 4.36 15.00
N LEU A 292 -13.61 4.06 14.88
CA LEU A 292 -14.28 3.06 15.69
C LEU A 292 -13.78 1.63 15.41
N SER A 293 -13.35 1.36 14.17
CA SER A 293 -12.84 0.05 13.78
C SER A 293 -11.32 -0.10 13.91
N ASP A 294 -10.63 0.95 14.36
CA ASP A 294 -9.15 1.02 14.45
C ASP A 294 -8.48 0.63 13.12
N LYS A 295 -9.01 1.18 12.02
CA LYS A 295 -8.48 0.93 10.67
C LYS A 295 -7.84 2.18 10.10
N PRO A 296 -6.65 2.05 9.46
CA PRO A 296 -5.96 3.19 8.88
C PRO A 296 -6.66 3.70 7.61
N LEU A 297 -6.57 5.02 7.39
CA LEU A 297 -6.96 5.64 6.12
C LEU A 297 -5.85 5.40 5.09
N GLY A 298 -5.70 4.14 4.65
CA GLY A 298 -4.75 3.75 3.62
C GLY A 298 -5.31 3.84 2.20
N PHE A 299 -4.52 3.39 1.21
CA PHE A 299 -4.90 3.40 -0.21
C PHE A 299 -6.25 2.73 -0.47
N VAL A 300 -6.49 1.57 0.13
CA VAL A 300 -7.75 0.81 -0.05
C VAL A 300 -8.96 1.54 0.53
N ALA A 301 -8.80 2.23 1.68
CA ALA A 301 -9.85 3.07 2.24
C ALA A 301 -10.16 4.28 1.34
N LEU A 302 -9.14 4.89 0.72
CA LEU A 302 -9.32 5.98 -0.25
C LEU A 302 -10.13 5.53 -1.47
N LEU A 303 -9.94 4.31 -1.97
CA LEU A 303 -10.81 3.76 -3.02
C LEU A 303 -12.26 3.67 -2.57
N GLY A 304 -12.49 3.31 -1.30
CA GLY A 304 -13.82 3.34 -0.69
C GLY A 304 -14.44 4.74 -0.65
N VAL A 305 -13.66 5.76 -0.33
CA VAL A 305 -14.10 7.17 -0.34
C VAL A 305 -14.48 7.62 -1.75
N LEU A 306 -13.69 7.26 -2.76
CA LEU A 306 -14.01 7.58 -4.16
C LEU A 306 -15.32 6.92 -4.62
N ALA A 307 -15.51 5.63 -4.31
CA ALA A 307 -16.74 4.92 -4.61
C ALA A 307 -17.96 5.54 -3.88
N LEU A 308 -17.77 5.89 -2.60
CA LEU A 308 -18.79 6.54 -1.78
C LEU A 308 -19.24 7.88 -2.37
N THR A 309 -18.30 8.70 -2.86
CA THR A 309 -18.62 9.99 -3.50
C THR A 309 -19.57 9.81 -4.68
N GLY A 310 -19.34 8.79 -5.52
CA GLY A 310 -20.25 8.45 -6.61
C GLY A 310 -21.63 8.00 -6.14
N MET A 311 -21.71 7.22 -5.06
CA MET A 311 -23.00 6.79 -4.50
C MET A 311 -23.79 7.95 -3.89
N ILE A 312 -23.13 8.89 -3.21
CA ILE A 312 -23.75 10.11 -2.65
C ILE A 312 -24.29 10.99 -3.81
N ALA A 313 -23.46 11.25 -4.82
CA ALA A 313 -23.85 12.03 -5.97
C ALA A 313 -25.09 11.44 -6.66
N ARG A 314 -25.12 10.12 -6.89
CA ARG A 314 -26.27 9.41 -7.45
C ARG A 314 -27.54 9.62 -6.62
N ASN A 315 -27.48 9.43 -5.31
CA ASN A 315 -28.64 9.59 -4.43
C ASN A 315 -29.16 11.04 -4.42
N SER A 316 -28.25 12.01 -4.42
CA SER A 316 -28.57 13.45 -4.47
C SER A 316 -29.22 13.85 -5.79
N VAL A 317 -28.72 13.34 -6.92
CA VAL A 317 -29.32 13.59 -8.26
C VAL A 317 -30.72 13.04 -8.34
N ILE A 318 -30.95 11.79 -7.86
CA ILE A 318 -32.25 11.14 -7.88
C ILE A 318 -33.28 11.94 -7.06
N LEU A 319 -32.85 12.51 -5.92
CA LEU A 319 -33.72 13.34 -5.09
C LEU A 319 -34.08 14.65 -5.78
N ILE A 320 -33.09 15.35 -6.35
CA ILE A 320 -33.33 16.62 -7.07
C ILE A 320 -34.19 16.39 -8.32
N ASP A 321 -33.95 15.32 -9.09
CA ASP A 321 -34.77 14.97 -10.25
C ASP A 321 -36.23 14.72 -9.85
N GLN A 322 -36.46 14.08 -8.68
CA GLN A 322 -37.83 13.90 -8.17
C GLN A 322 -38.47 15.23 -7.80
N VAL A 323 -37.76 16.15 -7.15
CA VAL A 323 -38.28 17.50 -6.86
C VAL A 323 -38.72 18.21 -8.12
N GLU A 324 -37.93 18.16 -9.21
CA GLU A 324 -38.28 18.79 -10.47
C GLU A 324 -39.49 18.12 -11.15
N LYS A 325 -39.64 16.80 -11.03
CA LYS A 325 -40.79 16.07 -11.51
C LYS A 325 -42.09 16.48 -10.81
N GLU A 326 -42.03 16.60 -9.47
CA GLU A 326 -43.19 17.07 -8.67
C GLU A 326 -43.57 18.52 -9.02
N LYS A 327 -42.58 19.39 -9.25
CA LYS A 327 -42.80 20.76 -9.74
C LYS A 327 -43.44 20.79 -11.13
N ALA A 328 -42.98 19.94 -12.05
CA ALA A 328 -43.52 19.84 -13.39
C ALA A 328 -44.99 19.35 -13.41
N GLN A 329 -45.45 18.64 -12.36
CA GLN A 329 -46.83 18.25 -12.14
C GLN A 329 -47.73 19.37 -11.60
N GLY A 330 -47.19 20.60 -11.45
CA GLY A 330 -47.92 21.76 -10.98
C GLY A 330 -47.99 21.93 -9.47
N ARG A 331 -47.24 21.16 -8.68
CA ARG A 331 -47.17 21.31 -7.22
C ARG A 331 -46.43 22.58 -6.83
N ASN A 332 -46.80 23.18 -5.70
CA ASN A 332 -46.05 24.26 -5.09
C ASN A 332 -44.61 23.75 -4.78
N THR A 333 -43.63 24.61 -4.94
CA THR A 333 -42.18 24.21 -4.79
C THR A 333 -41.87 23.66 -3.41
N TRP A 334 -42.45 24.18 -2.34
CA TRP A 334 -42.32 23.68 -0.98
C TRP A 334 -42.85 22.24 -0.88
N ASP A 335 -44.10 22.04 -1.32
CA ASP A 335 -44.77 20.72 -1.27
C ASP A 335 -44.04 19.71 -2.17
N ALA A 336 -43.53 20.15 -3.32
CA ALA A 336 -42.72 19.32 -4.21
C ALA A 336 -41.45 18.80 -3.52
N VAL A 337 -40.75 19.64 -2.73
CA VAL A 337 -39.55 19.21 -1.98
C VAL A 337 -39.91 18.22 -0.88
N VAL A 338 -40.98 18.47 -0.12
CA VAL A 338 -41.43 17.58 0.95
C VAL A 338 -41.85 16.23 0.39
N GLU A 339 -42.69 16.22 -0.63
CA GLU A 339 -43.25 15.02 -1.25
C GLU A 339 -42.16 14.19 -1.94
N ALA A 340 -41.23 14.85 -2.68
CA ALA A 340 -40.10 14.17 -3.28
C ALA A 340 -39.22 13.49 -2.24
N SER A 341 -38.99 14.18 -1.10
CA SER A 341 -38.22 13.62 0.01
C SER A 341 -38.92 12.41 0.63
N ALA A 342 -40.23 12.48 0.83
CA ALA A 342 -41.02 11.38 1.36
C ALA A 342 -41.05 10.18 0.41
N HIS A 343 -41.30 10.39 -0.89
CA HIS A 343 -41.29 9.34 -1.90
C HIS A 343 -39.94 8.66 -2.06
N ARG A 344 -38.86 9.40 -1.98
CA ARG A 344 -37.48 8.88 -2.16
C ARG A 344 -36.84 8.35 -0.88
N PHE A 345 -37.42 8.64 0.29
CA PHE A 345 -36.91 8.15 1.58
C PHE A 345 -36.72 6.63 1.59
N ARG A 346 -37.76 5.88 1.30
CA ARG A 346 -37.77 4.42 1.36
C ARG A 346 -36.79 3.78 0.34
N PRO A 347 -36.82 4.14 -0.97
CA PRO A 347 -35.87 3.58 -1.94
C PRO A 347 -34.40 3.90 -1.62
N ILE A 348 -34.08 5.11 -1.20
CA ILE A 348 -32.70 5.52 -0.86
C ILE A 348 -32.21 4.75 0.37
N LEU A 349 -33.06 4.63 1.41
CA LEU A 349 -32.71 3.89 2.62
C LEU A 349 -32.49 2.40 2.35
N LEU A 350 -33.36 1.78 1.51
CA LEU A 350 -33.22 0.38 1.14
C LEU A 350 -31.94 0.10 0.35
N THR A 351 -31.60 0.94 -0.63
CA THR A 351 -30.38 0.77 -1.40
C THR A 351 -29.12 0.97 -0.56
N ALA A 352 -29.12 1.94 0.35
CA ALA A 352 -28.03 2.16 1.29
C ALA A 352 -27.87 0.98 2.25
N SER A 353 -28.98 0.51 2.84
CA SER A 353 -28.97 -0.65 3.74
C SER A 353 -28.47 -1.92 3.04
N ALA A 354 -28.91 -2.17 1.81
CA ALA A 354 -28.43 -3.31 1.03
C ALA A 354 -26.92 -3.24 0.76
N ALA A 355 -26.40 -2.06 0.41
CA ALA A 355 -24.98 -1.86 0.19
C ALA A 355 -24.16 -2.04 1.50
N ILE A 356 -24.66 -1.49 2.62
CA ILE A 356 -24.02 -1.66 3.95
C ILE A 356 -23.99 -3.14 4.35
N LEU A 357 -25.11 -3.83 4.26
CA LEU A 357 -25.21 -5.27 4.57
C LEU A 357 -24.30 -6.11 3.68
N GLY A 358 -24.21 -5.76 2.39
CA GLY A 358 -23.32 -6.42 1.44
C GLY A 358 -21.81 -6.26 1.75
N MET A 359 -21.43 -5.20 2.49
CA MET A 359 -20.03 -4.98 2.91
C MET A 359 -19.66 -5.70 4.21
N ILE A 360 -20.63 -6.15 5.03
CA ILE A 360 -20.37 -6.82 6.31
C ILE A 360 -19.45 -8.04 6.17
N PRO A 361 -19.64 -8.95 5.18
CA PRO A 361 -18.75 -10.11 5.04
C PRO A 361 -17.30 -9.73 4.69
N ILE A 362 -17.09 -8.58 4.06
CA ILE A 362 -15.76 -8.08 3.65
C ILE A 362 -15.05 -7.33 4.78
N ALA A 363 -15.81 -6.71 5.68
CA ALA A 363 -15.29 -5.88 6.78
C ALA A 363 -14.24 -6.57 7.67
N PRO A 364 -14.33 -7.89 8.01
CA PRO A 364 -13.29 -8.57 8.79
C PRO A 364 -12.01 -8.83 8.04
N THR A 365 -11.96 -8.68 6.71
CA THR A 365 -10.77 -8.96 5.92
C THR A 365 -9.66 -7.93 6.17
N ILE A 366 -8.41 -8.37 6.15
CA ILE A 366 -7.27 -7.48 6.45
C ILE A 366 -7.10 -6.44 5.36
N PHE A 367 -7.21 -6.84 4.08
CA PHE A 367 -6.94 -5.97 2.94
C PHE A 367 -8.12 -5.08 2.57
N TRP A 368 -9.31 -5.67 2.39
CA TRP A 368 -10.52 -4.94 1.96
C TRP A 368 -11.32 -4.33 3.10
N GLY A 369 -11.03 -4.73 4.35
CA GLY A 369 -11.73 -4.25 5.55
C GLY A 369 -11.80 -2.73 5.66
N PRO A 370 -10.70 -1.98 5.54
CA PRO A 370 -10.71 -0.52 5.60
C PRO A 370 -11.64 0.14 4.58
N MET A 371 -11.71 -0.41 3.35
CA MET A 371 -12.65 0.04 2.33
C MET A 371 -14.10 -0.22 2.74
N ALA A 372 -14.36 -1.44 3.24
CA ALA A 372 -15.72 -1.82 3.67
C ALA A 372 -16.22 -0.92 4.80
N TYR A 373 -15.39 -0.66 5.83
CA TYR A 373 -15.75 0.26 6.92
C TYR A 373 -15.96 1.69 6.42
N ALA A 374 -15.10 2.18 5.52
CA ALA A 374 -15.23 3.51 4.92
C ALA A 374 -16.57 3.65 4.15
N ILE A 375 -16.93 2.65 3.34
CA ILE A 375 -18.19 2.65 2.59
C ILE A 375 -19.39 2.53 3.54
N MET A 376 -19.37 1.59 4.48
CA MET A 376 -20.49 1.37 5.41
C MET A 376 -20.78 2.62 6.25
N GLY A 377 -19.77 3.16 6.92
CA GLY A 377 -19.93 4.33 7.77
C GLY A 377 -20.23 5.59 6.98
N GLY A 378 -19.49 5.80 5.89
CA GLY A 378 -19.72 6.93 5.00
C GLY A 378 -21.12 6.92 4.39
N LEU A 379 -21.59 5.77 3.90
CA LEU A 379 -22.92 5.65 3.30
C LEU A 379 -24.03 5.81 4.32
N ALA A 380 -23.90 5.26 5.54
CA ALA A 380 -24.87 5.41 6.60
C ALA A 380 -25.10 6.89 6.94
N VAL A 381 -24.02 7.63 7.24
CA VAL A 381 -24.09 9.05 7.58
C VAL A 381 -24.52 9.89 6.39
N ALA A 382 -23.94 9.65 5.21
CA ALA A 382 -24.30 10.38 4.01
C ALA A 382 -25.77 10.20 3.63
N THR A 383 -26.34 8.98 3.77
CA THR A 383 -27.74 8.73 3.47
C THR A 383 -28.66 9.54 4.37
N LEU A 384 -28.41 9.54 5.69
CA LEU A 384 -29.19 10.33 6.64
C LEU A 384 -29.07 11.82 6.33
N LEU A 385 -27.85 12.31 6.09
CA LEU A 385 -27.63 13.71 5.78
C LEU A 385 -28.22 14.10 4.41
N THR A 386 -28.13 13.27 3.41
CA THR A 386 -28.74 13.55 2.09
C THR A 386 -30.25 13.70 2.20
N LEU A 387 -30.90 12.87 3.01
CA LEU A 387 -32.36 12.91 3.18
C LEU A 387 -32.87 14.13 3.98
N VAL A 388 -32.05 14.69 4.84
CA VAL A 388 -32.40 15.84 5.69
C VAL A 388 -31.75 17.13 5.21
N PHE A 389 -30.43 17.10 4.99
CA PHE A 389 -29.66 18.29 4.66
C PHE A 389 -29.90 18.78 3.22
N LEU A 390 -29.99 17.89 2.24
CA LEU A 390 -30.18 18.30 0.85
C LEU A 390 -31.51 18.98 0.59
N PRO A 391 -32.68 18.50 1.09
CA PRO A 391 -33.94 19.24 1.00
C PRO A 391 -33.89 20.59 1.71
N ALA A 392 -33.31 20.65 2.91
CA ALA A 392 -33.17 21.90 3.67
C ALA A 392 -32.27 22.91 2.92
N LEU A 393 -31.14 22.42 2.37
CA LEU A 393 -30.24 23.23 1.55
C LEU A 393 -30.93 23.72 0.27
N TYR A 394 -31.71 22.87 -0.40
CA TYR A 394 -32.47 23.23 -1.58
C TYR A 394 -33.46 24.37 -1.28
N VAL A 395 -34.25 24.26 -0.21
CA VAL A 395 -35.19 25.28 0.22
C VAL A 395 -34.49 26.61 0.55
N THR A 396 -33.37 26.55 1.29
CA THR A 396 -32.60 27.74 1.67
C THR A 396 -31.93 28.38 0.45
N TRP A 397 -31.33 27.60 -0.42
CA TRP A 397 -30.61 28.10 -1.62
C TRP A 397 -31.55 28.81 -2.58
N PHE A 398 -32.73 28.25 -2.82
CA PHE A 398 -33.74 28.84 -3.72
C PHE A 398 -34.72 29.78 -3.00
N GLN A 399 -34.51 30.07 -1.71
CA GLN A 399 -35.33 30.97 -0.89
C GLN A 399 -36.82 30.65 -0.93
N ILE A 400 -37.17 29.36 -0.90
CA ILE A 400 -38.53 28.87 -1.02
C ILE A 400 -39.27 29.19 0.30
N LYS A 401 -40.34 29.98 0.22
CA LYS A 401 -41.19 30.28 1.37
C LYS A 401 -42.19 29.17 1.64
N ARG A 402 -42.36 28.81 2.87
CA ARG A 402 -43.43 27.87 3.29
C ARG A 402 -44.78 28.53 3.00
N PRO A 403 -45.70 27.85 2.29
CA PRO A 403 -47.06 28.36 2.14
C PRO A 403 -47.69 28.46 3.53
N LEU A 404 -48.42 29.54 3.77
CA LEU A 404 -49.18 29.70 4.99
C LEU A 404 -50.21 28.60 5.05
N SER A 405 -50.25 27.81 6.10
CA SER A 405 -51.32 26.85 6.34
C SER A 405 -52.62 27.61 6.57
N GLY A 406 -53.76 27.01 6.20
CA GLY A 406 -55.06 27.71 6.36
C GLY A 406 -55.39 28.20 7.78
N GLU A 407 -54.65 27.72 8.80
CA GLU A 407 -54.73 28.19 10.17
C GLU A 407 -53.91 29.49 10.40
N ASP A 408 -52.86 29.74 9.60
CA ASP A 408 -52.01 30.94 9.70
C ASP A 408 -52.53 32.08 8.79
N GLU A 409 -53.40 31.80 7.83
CA GLU A 409 -53.97 32.79 6.89
C GLU A 409 -54.73 33.92 7.58
N PRO A 410 -55.53 33.67 8.61
CA PRO A 410 -56.21 34.76 9.36
C PRO A 410 -55.26 35.68 10.08
N LEU A 411 -54.21 35.14 10.68
CA LEU A 411 -53.16 35.91 11.41
C LEU A 411 -52.29 36.72 10.44
N ALA A 412 -51.93 36.19 9.30
CA ALA A 412 -51.18 36.90 8.27
C ALA A 412 -52.00 38.02 7.61
N ARG A 413 -53.31 37.78 7.34
CA ARG A 413 -54.23 38.84 6.87
C ARG A 413 -54.41 39.92 7.91
N ALA A 414 -54.58 39.56 9.20
CA ALA A 414 -54.68 40.57 10.28
C ALA A 414 -53.44 41.43 10.39
N ARG A 415 -52.23 40.90 10.26
CA ARG A 415 -50.96 41.65 10.24
C ARG A 415 -50.82 42.54 9.01
N LEU A 416 -51.29 42.11 7.82
CA LEU A 416 -51.25 42.93 6.62
C LEU A 416 -52.28 44.08 6.70
N VAL A 417 -53.43 43.86 7.27
CA VAL A 417 -54.45 44.89 7.51
C VAL A 417 -53.91 45.92 8.54
N GLN A 418 -53.32 45.45 9.63
CA GLN A 418 -52.74 46.32 10.63
C GLN A 418 -51.57 47.17 10.09
N ALA A 419 -50.68 46.56 9.26
CA ALA A 419 -49.61 47.28 8.57
C ALA A 419 -50.11 48.29 7.53
N SER A 420 -51.27 48.09 6.90
CA SER A 420 -51.92 49.02 5.99
C SER A 420 -52.63 50.19 6.72
N GLU A 421 -53.13 49.94 7.92
CA GLU A 421 -53.69 50.99 8.79
C GLU A 421 -52.62 51.90 9.35
N ASP A 422 -51.46 51.37 9.75
CA ASP A 422 -50.32 52.15 10.24
C ASP A 422 -49.67 53.03 9.14
N VAL A 423 -49.79 52.71 7.88
CA VAL A 423 -49.29 53.53 6.74
C VAL A 423 -50.31 54.54 6.28
N GLY A 424 -51.58 54.42 6.69
CA GLY A 424 -52.70 55.21 6.21
C GLY A 424 -53.20 56.34 7.16
N ALA A 425 -52.51 56.63 8.29
CA ALA A 425 -52.88 57.74 9.14
C ALA A 425 -52.35 59.10 8.60
N PRO A 426 -53.18 59.96 8.06
CA PRO A 426 -52.76 61.32 7.69
C PRO A 426 -52.52 62.13 8.94
N GLY A 427 -51.35 62.73 9.02
CA GLY A 427 -51.02 63.68 10.06
C GLY A 427 -51.99 64.92 10.04
N GLU A 428 -52.88 64.98 11.00
CA GLU A 428 -53.62 66.22 11.34
C GLU A 428 -52.68 67.14 12.07
N GLY A 429 -52.68 68.40 11.60
CA GLY A 429 -52.31 69.49 12.45
C GLY A 429 -51.14 70.36 12.06
N LEU A 430 -51.39 71.28 11.11
CA LEU A 430 -50.75 72.61 11.12
C LEU A 430 -51.82 73.61 10.92
N GLN A 431 -52.38 74.07 12.09
CA GLN A 431 -53.11 75.36 12.16
C GLN A 431 -52.08 76.47 12.02
N ALA A 432 -52.31 77.35 11.04
CA ALA A 432 -51.72 78.67 10.93
C ALA A 432 -52.50 79.63 11.84
N ASP A 433 -51.81 80.35 12.71
CA ASP A 433 -52.25 81.65 13.25
C ASP A 433 -51.31 82.71 12.70
N ASP A 434 -51.96 83.75 12.12
CA ASP A 434 -51.55 85.15 11.80
C ASP A 434 -50.15 85.43 11.24
#